data_92dd08e3488ddd08a5e5cfc47a4ec1ab
#
_entry.id   92dd08e3488ddd08a5e5cfc47a4ec1ab
#
_cell.length_a   1.000
_cell.length_b   1.000
_cell.length_c   1.000
_cell.angle_alpha   90.00
_cell.angle_beta   90.00
_cell.angle_gamma   90.00
#
_symmetry.space_group_name_H-M   'P 1'
#
loop_
_entity.id
_entity.type
_entity.pdbx_description
1 polymer ?
#
loop_
_entity_poly.entity_id
_entity_poly.type
_entity_poly.pdbx_seq_one_letter_code
_entity_poly.pdbx_strand_id
1 'polypeptide(L)'
;MAAETDLGRLLLQAHRALTSELREGMTERGYPDVRPGHAAVFMHIDRRSGTRLTDLARRARMTKQGMMLIVDDLESRGYVRRVPDEEDGRAKVVRLTARGRRYVAEARRAIAAVEGRARRELGDRRYEALRSALNSLVGDEELEDEEVTG
;
A
#
# COMPACT_ATOMS: atom_id res chain seq x y z
N MET A 1 14.06 1.36 35.94
CA MET A 1 14.32 2.11 34.69
C MET A 1 13.70 1.32 33.56
N ALA A 2 12.72 1.88 32.89
CA ALA A 2 12.23 1.28 31.65
C ALA A 2 13.40 1.31 30.67
N ALA A 3 13.76 0.16 30.10
CA ALA A 3 14.73 0.12 29.03
C ALA A 3 14.25 1.05 27.93
N GLU A 4 15.07 2.01 27.56
CA GLU A 4 14.76 2.97 26.49
C GLU A 4 14.52 2.13 25.22
N THR A 5 13.31 2.21 24.70
CA THR A 5 12.92 1.43 23.51
C THR A 5 13.69 2.00 22.31
N ASP A 6 14.46 1.16 21.63
CA ASP A 6 15.21 1.60 20.45
C ASP A 6 14.28 2.15 19.34
N LEU A 7 14.83 3.00 18.50
CA LEU A 7 14.08 3.67 17.42
C LEU A 7 13.40 2.67 16.47
N GLY A 8 14.09 1.59 16.11
CA GLY A 8 13.53 0.58 15.21
C GLY A 8 12.27 -0.08 15.78
N ARG A 9 12.29 -0.37 17.08
CA ARG A 9 11.12 -0.92 17.78
C ARG A 9 9.98 0.08 17.88
N LEU A 10 10.26 1.37 18.14
CA LEU A 10 9.24 2.42 18.13
C LEU A 10 8.58 2.57 16.77
N LEU A 11 9.37 2.59 15.69
CA LEU A 11 8.86 2.64 14.32
C LEU A 11 7.98 1.44 14.00
N LEU A 12 8.40 0.25 14.40
CA LEU A 12 7.60 -0.97 14.18
C LEU A 12 6.29 -0.94 14.97
N GLN A 13 6.30 -0.47 16.22
CA GLN A 13 5.10 -0.33 17.04
C GLN A 13 4.14 0.71 16.45
N ALA A 14 4.66 1.87 16.03
CA ALA A 14 3.87 2.92 15.37
C ALA A 14 3.25 2.40 14.07
N HIS A 15 4.03 1.73 13.22
CA HIS A 15 3.54 1.11 11.99
C HIS A 15 2.40 0.11 12.27
N ARG A 16 2.56 -0.77 13.26
CA ARG A 16 1.53 -1.74 13.64
C ARG A 16 0.25 -1.07 14.13
N ALA A 17 0.36 -0.01 14.92
CA ALA A 17 -0.80 0.73 15.41
C ALA A 17 -1.59 1.38 14.26
N LEU A 18 -0.91 2.10 13.37
CA LEU A 18 -1.53 2.76 12.22
C LEU A 18 -2.14 1.75 11.23
N THR A 19 -1.46 0.64 10.96
CA THR A 19 -1.97 -0.39 10.04
C THR A 19 -3.12 -1.20 10.63
N SER A 20 -3.17 -1.40 11.96
CA SER A 20 -4.32 -2.03 12.63
C SER A 20 -5.56 -1.15 12.51
N GLU A 21 -5.43 0.13 12.78
CA GLU A 21 -6.51 1.10 12.65
C GLU A 21 -7.03 1.20 11.20
N LEU A 22 -6.10 1.24 10.23
CA LEU A 22 -6.45 1.21 8.83
C LEU A 22 -7.25 -0.05 8.46
N ARG A 23 -6.82 -1.21 8.92
CA ARG A 23 -7.49 -2.49 8.66
C ARG A 23 -8.90 -2.52 9.27
N GLU A 24 -9.05 -2.05 10.50
CA GLU A 24 -10.36 -1.94 11.16
C GLU A 24 -11.28 -1.03 10.35
N GLY A 25 -10.82 0.15 9.96
CA GLY A 25 -11.57 1.08 9.12
C GLY A 25 -11.93 0.51 7.74
N MET A 26 -11.10 -0.34 7.16
CA MET A 26 -11.40 -1.01 5.89
C MET A 26 -12.41 -2.15 6.08
N THR A 27 -12.34 -2.87 7.20
CA THR A 27 -13.34 -3.90 7.55
C THR A 27 -14.74 -3.29 7.69
N GLU A 28 -14.86 -2.15 8.38
CA GLU A 28 -16.12 -1.41 8.52
C GLU A 28 -16.67 -0.92 7.17
N ARG A 29 -15.80 -0.63 6.21
CA ARG A 29 -16.17 -0.23 4.83
C ARG A 29 -16.51 -1.40 3.90
N GLY A 30 -16.53 -2.63 4.43
CA GLY A 30 -16.90 -3.82 3.66
C GLY A 30 -15.76 -4.54 2.96
N TYR A 31 -14.52 -4.35 3.42
CA TYR A 31 -13.32 -5.01 2.89
C TYR A 31 -12.54 -5.79 3.97
N PRO A 32 -13.18 -6.76 4.66
CA PRO A 32 -12.54 -7.53 5.73
C PRO A 32 -11.53 -8.56 5.22
N ASP A 33 -11.57 -8.86 3.94
CA ASP A 33 -10.83 -9.93 3.28
C ASP A 33 -9.49 -9.49 2.68
N VAL A 34 -9.15 -8.19 2.76
CA VAL A 34 -7.84 -7.69 2.32
C VAL A 34 -6.81 -7.83 3.44
N ARG A 35 -5.72 -8.53 3.16
CA ARG A 35 -4.64 -8.83 4.10
C ARG A 35 -3.48 -7.84 3.94
N PRO A 36 -2.62 -7.67 4.96
CA PRO A 36 -1.46 -6.77 4.87
C PRO A 36 -0.55 -7.05 3.65
N GLY A 37 -0.33 -8.32 3.29
CA GLY A 37 0.47 -8.70 2.12
C GLY A 37 -0.09 -8.22 0.79
N HIS A 38 -1.39 -7.95 0.69
CA HIS A 38 -2.03 -7.44 -0.52
C HIS A 38 -1.63 -5.98 -0.83
N ALA A 39 -1.17 -5.23 0.17
CA ALA A 39 -0.72 -3.86 0.00
C ALA A 39 0.38 -3.74 -1.07
N ALA A 40 1.25 -4.74 -1.19
CA ALA A 40 2.30 -4.78 -2.20
C ALA A 40 1.78 -4.62 -3.64
N VAL A 41 0.58 -5.12 -3.94
CA VAL A 41 -0.04 -4.93 -5.24
C VAL A 41 -0.68 -3.55 -5.36
N PHE A 42 -1.49 -3.15 -4.39
CA PHE A 42 -2.25 -1.89 -4.45
C PHE A 42 -1.36 -0.64 -4.44
N MET A 43 -0.17 -0.71 -3.83
CA MET A 43 0.81 0.38 -3.79
C MET A 43 1.54 0.56 -5.13
N HIS A 44 1.72 -0.51 -5.91
CA HIS A 44 2.59 -0.50 -7.08
C HIS A 44 1.87 -0.70 -8.42
N ILE A 45 0.57 -0.98 -8.39
CA ILE A 45 -0.22 -1.18 -9.61
C ILE A 45 -0.58 0.14 -10.28
N ASP A 46 -0.31 0.26 -11.58
CA ASP A 46 -0.86 1.35 -12.38
C ASP A 46 -2.38 1.20 -12.50
N ARG A 47 -3.11 2.22 -12.10
CA ARG A 47 -4.58 2.18 -12.01
C ARG A 47 -5.27 2.25 -13.36
N ARG A 48 -4.61 2.80 -14.36
CA ARG A 48 -5.15 2.98 -15.72
C ARG A 48 -4.75 1.85 -16.64
N SER A 49 -3.46 1.63 -16.80
CA SER A 49 -2.89 0.66 -17.74
C SER A 49 -2.77 -0.75 -17.18
N GLY A 50 -2.72 -0.89 -15.85
CA GLY A 50 -2.30 -2.13 -15.20
C GLY A 50 -0.79 -2.26 -15.18
N THR A 51 -0.29 -3.33 -14.57
CA THR A 51 1.15 -3.55 -14.40
C THR A 51 1.46 -5.02 -14.61
N ARG A 52 2.58 -5.31 -15.29
CA ARG A 52 3.06 -6.69 -15.45
C ARG A 52 3.45 -7.27 -14.08
N LEU A 53 3.24 -8.57 -13.91
CA LEU A 53 3.58 -9.27 -12.67
C LEU A 53 5.05 -9.08 -12.27
N THR A 54 5.95 -9.14 -13.24
CA THR A 54 7.40 -8.95 -13.03
C THR A 54 7.73 -7.55 -12.53
N ASP A 55 7.02 -6.53 -13.02
CA ASP A 55 7.21 -5.14 -12.59
C ASP A 55 6.64 -4.90 -11.20
N LEU A 56 5.49 -5.50 -10.88
CA LEU A 56 4.95 -5.49 -9.51
C LEU A 56 5.95 -6.12 -8.52
N ALA A 57 6.50 -7.30 -8.86
CA ALA A 57 7.47 -7.99 -8.02
C ALA A 57 8.73 -7.15 -7.79
N ARG A 58 9.26 -6.53 -8.87
CA ARG A 58 10.44 -5.66 -8.79
C ARG A 58 10.19 -4.44 -7.90
N ARG A 59 9.10 -3.71 -8.13
CA ARG A 59 8.74 -2.51 -7.36
C ARG A 59 8.50 -2.83 -5.89
N ALA A 60 7.84 -3.96 -5.60
CA ALA A 60 7.61 -4.43 -4.25
C ALA A 60 8.82 -5.13 -3.60
N ARG A 61 9.96 -5.22 -4.30
CA ARG A 61 11.16 -5.94 -3.86
C ARG A 61 10.86 -7.38 -3.42
N MET A 62 10.02 -8.06 -4.17
CA MET A 62 9.57 -9.43 -3.93
C MET A 62 10.00 -10.35 -5.07
N THR A 63 10.02 -11.66 -4.79
CA THR A 63 10.18 -12.66 -5.85
C THR A 63 8.94 -12.69 -6.75
N LYS A 64 9.14 -13.04 -8.03
CA LYS A 64 8.03 -13.22 -8.98
C LYS A 64 7.01 -14.24 -8.47
N GLN A 65 7.47 -15.35 -7.88
CA GLN A 65 6.61 -16.39 -7.33
C GLN A 65 5.80 -15.89 -6.12
N GLY A 66 6.42 -15.14 -5.22
CA GLY A 66 5.72 -14.51 -4.08
C GLY A 66 4.64 -13.53 -4.54
N MET A 67 4.96 -12.67 -5.53
CA MET A 67 4.00 -11.75 -6.11
C MET A 67 2.85 -12.50 -6.81
N MET A 68 3.16 -13.60 -7.52
CA MET A 68 2.15 -14.41 -8.18
C MET A 68 1.11 -14.96 -7.18
N LEU A 69 1.54 -15.46 -6.03
CA LEU A 69 0.62 -15.95 -4.98
C LEU A 69 -0.30 -14.84 -4.45
N ILE A 70 0.22 -13.63 -4.29
CA ILE A 70 -0.57 -12.47 -3.84
C ILE A 70 -1.60 -12.08 -4.92
N VAL A 71 -1.19 -12.04 -6.17
CA VAL A 71 -2.07 -11.70 -7.30
C VAL A 71 -3.14 -12.78 -7.47
N ASP A 72 -2.81 -14.07 -7.34
CA ASP A 72 -3.78 -15.19 -7.40
C ASP A 72 -4.85 -15.04 -6.32
N ASP A 73 -4.45 -14.73 -5.09
CA ASP A 73 -5.39 -14.53 -3.99
C ASP A 73 -6.29 -13.29 -4.22
N LEU A 74 -5.72 -12.17 -4.67
CA LEU A 74 -6.50 -10.97 -5.02
C LEU A 74 -7.44 -11.18 -6.21
N GLU A 75 -7.03 -11.97 -7.21
CA GLU A 75 -7.86 -12.31 -8.35
C GLU A 75 -9.04 -13.19 -7.92
N SER A 76 -8.79 -14.20 -7.08
CA SER A 76 -9.84 -15.07 -6.52
C SER A 76 -10.88 -14.30 -5.70
N ARG A 77 -10.47 -13.20 -5.08
CA ARG A 77 -11.35 -12.28 -4.31
C ARG A 77 -11.99 -11.20 -5.17
N GLY A 78 -11.67 -11.14 -6.46
CA GLY A 78 -12.25 -10.21 -7.40
C GLY A 78 -11.72 -8.78 -7.35
N TYR A 79 -10.53 -8.55 -6.79
CA TYR A 79 -9.91 -7.21 -6.73
C TYR A 79 -9.08 -6.87 -7.96
N VAL A 80 -8.46 -7.86 -8.54
CA VAL A 80 -7.65 -7.72 -9.75
C VAL A 80 -8.03 -8.80 -10.77
N ARG A 81 -7.59 -8.61 -12.00
CA ARG A 81 -7.69 -9.61 -13.07
C ARG A 81 -6.46 -9.53 -13.96
N ARG A 82 -6.07 -10.63 -14.55
CA ARG A 82 -5.07 -10.67 -15.61
C ARG A 82 -5.74 -10.48 -16.96
N VAL A 83 -5.19 -9.57 -17.76
CA VAL A 83 -5.64 -9.31 -19.14
C VAL A 83 -4.42 -9.28 -20.05
N PRO A 84 -4.59 -9.54 -21.38
CA PRO A 84 -3.52 -9.37 -22.33
C PRO A 84 -2.96 -7.93 -22.29
N ASP A 85 -1.63 -7.80 -22.43
CA ASP A 85 -1.00 -6.50 -22.56
C ASP A 85 -1.36 -5.90 -23.94
N GLU A 86 -1.79 -4.65 -23.96
CA GLU A 86 -2.16 -3.95 -25.20
C GLU A 86 -0.96 -3.73 -26.15
N GLU A 87 0.25 -3.62 -25.59
CA GLU A 87 1.49 -3.42 -26.35
C GLU A 87 2.11 -4.75 -26.81
N ASP A 88 1.97 -5.82 -25.99
CA ASP A 88 2.48 -7.15 -26.28
C ASP A 88 1.43 -8.19 -25.89
N GLY A 89 0.62 -8.62 -26.85
CA GLY A 89 -0.46 -9.58 -26.63
C GLY A 89 -0.04 -10.97 -26.10
N ARG A 90 1.27 -11.27 -26.07
CA ARG A 90 1.84 -12.49 -25.47
C ARG A 90 2.02 -12.36 -23.96
N ALA A 91 2.20 -11.14 -23.46
CA ALA A 91 2.31 -10.84 -22.03
C ALA A 91 0.93 -10.57 -21.43
N LYS A 92 0.83 -10.70 -20.12
CA LYS A 92 -0.37 -10.33 -19.34
C LYS A 92 -0.02 -9.21 -18.37
N VAL A 93 -0.98 -8.31 -18.17
CA VAL A 93 -0.93 -7.29 -17.13
C VAL A 93 -1.99 -7.57 -16.08
N VAL A 94 -1.68 -7.23 -14.85
CA VAL A 94 -2.61 -7.22 -13.72
C VAL A 94 -3.33 -5.88 -13.72
N ARG A 95 -4.66 -5.90 -13.76
CA ARG A 95 -5.51 -4.69 -13.72
C ARG A 95 -6.47 -4.75 -12.55
N LEU A 96 -6.78 -3.59 -11.98
CA LEU A 96 -7.85 -3.46 -10.98
C LEU A 96 -9.21 -3.74 -11.63
N THR A 97 -10.03 -4.51 -10.95
CA THR A 97 -11.46 -4.65 -11.25
C THR A 97 -12.24 -3.42 -10.74
N ALA A 98 -13.54 -3.35 -11.00
CA ALA A 98 -14.39 -2.33 -10.40
C ALA A 98 -14.35 -2.40 -8.85
N ARG A 99 -14.33 -3.61 -8.28
CA ARG A 99 -14.16 -3.83 -6.82
C ARG A 99 -12.80 -3.33 -6.34
N GLY A 100 -11.72 -3.64 -7.07
CA GLY A 100 -10.38 -3.19 -6.75
C GLY A 100 -10.24 -1.66 -6.76
N ARG A 101 -10.82 -0.99 -7.74
CA ARG A 101 -10.84 0.48 -7.80
C ARG A 101 -11.61 1.10 -6.63
N ARG A 102 -12.76 0.54 -6.27
CA ARG A 102 -13.52 0.99 -5.09
C ARG A 102 -12.72 0.79 -3.81
N TYR A 103 -12.07 -0.39 -3.67
CA TYR A 103 -11.18 -0.64 -2.52
C TYR A 103 -10.10 0.42 -2.40
N VAL A 104 -9.38 0.73 -3.48
CA VAL A 104 -8.30 1.74 -3.48
C VAL A 104 -8.84 3.12 -3.09
N ALA A 105 -10.02 3.51 -3.59
CA ALA A 105 -10.65 4.77 -3.21
C ALA A 105 -11.00 4.82 -1.71
N GLU A 106 -11.57 3.75 -1.16
CA GLU A 106 -11.88 3.66 0.26
C GLU A 106 -10.62 3.60 1.13
N ALA A 107 -9.57 2.89 0.69
CA ALA A 107 -8.29 2.84 1.39
C ALA A 107 -7.66 4.23 1.52
N ARG A 108 -7.71 5.06 0.48
CA ARG A 108 -7.25 6.46 0.54
C ARG A 108 -8.00 7.28 1.59
N ARG A 109 -9.32 7.12 1.66
CA ARG A 109 -10.14 7.80 2.68
C ARG A 109 -9.81 7.32 4.09
N ALA A 110 -9.60 6.02 4.25
CA ALA A 110 -9.22 5.43 5.52
C ALA A 110 -7.83 5.89 5.97
N ILE A 111 -6.85 5.95 5.07
CA ILE A 111 -5.51 6.50 5.33
C ILE A 111 -5.62 7.96 5.77
N ALA A 112 -6.36 8.79 5.04
CA ALA A 112 -6.55 10.18 5.39
C ALA A 112 -7.20 10.36 6.78
N ALA A 113 -8.11 9.47 7.16
CA ALA A 113 -8.72 9.49 8.50
C ALA A 113 -7.70 9.15 9.61
N VAL A 114 -6.87 8.12 9.39
CA VAL A 114 -5.80 7.72 10.33
C VAL A 114 -4.77 8.84 10.47
N GLU A 115 -4.31 9.42 9.36
CA GLU A 115 -3.38 10.56 9.36
C GLU A 115 -3.98 11.79 10.02
N GLY A 116 -5.24 12.10 9.76
CA GLY A 116 -5.96 13.21 10.40
C GLY A 116 -6.05 13.04 11.91
N ARG A 117 -6.27 11.82 12.41
CA ARG A 117 -6.25 11.51 13.84
C ARG A 117 -4.84 11.72 14.42
N ALA A 118 -3.82 11.15 13.80
CA ALA A 118 -2.44 11.31 14.25
C ALA A 118 -2.02 12.79 14.27
N ARG A 119 -2.41 13.57 13.25
CA ARG A 119 -2.15 15.02 13.19
C ARG A 119 -2.82 15.77 14.34
N ARG A 120 -4.06 15.44 14.68
CA ARG A 120 -4.77 16.06 15.82
C ARG A 120 -4.11 15.71 17.16
N GLU A 121 -3.66 14.48 17.33
CA GLU A 121 -3.02 13.99 18.55
C GLU A 121 -1.64 14.63 18.76
N LEU A 122 -0.84 14.73 17.71
CA LEU A 122 0.51 15.30 17.77
C LEU A 122 0.54 16.84 17.69
N GLY A 123 -0.44 17.44 17.04
CA GLY A 123 -0.41 18.81 16.56
C GLY A 123 0.39 18.97 15.27
N ASP A 124 0.04 19.96 14.44
CA ASP A 124 0.60 20.16 13.10
C ASP A 124 2.14 20.19 13.08
N ARG A 125 2.75 20.95 13.98
CA ARG A 125 4.22 21.10 14.01
C ARG A 125 4.94 19.77 14.21
N ARG A 126 4.49 18.97 15.19
CA ARG A 126 5.13 17.68 15.50
C ARG A 126 4.84 16.63 14.42
N TYR A 127 3.64 16.66 13.86
CA TYR A 127 3.26 15.78 12.76
C TYR A 127 4.13 16.01 11.52
N GLU A 128 4.31 17.27 11.10
CA GLU A 128 5.15 17.60 9.94
C GLU A 128 6.64 17.31 10.21
N ALA A 129 7.13 17.57 11.44
CA ALA A 129 8.50 17.21 11.82
C ALA A 129 8.73 15.69 11.74
N LEU A 130 7.77 14.88 12.21
CA LEU A 130 7.83 13.42 12.13
C LEU A 130 7.87 12.95 10.68
N ARG A 131 6.98 13.47 9.82
CA ARG A 131 6.96 13.12 8.39
C ARG A 131 8.28 13.46 7.71
N SER A 132 8.79 14.66 7.93
CA SER A 132 10.08 15.09 7.37
C SER A 132 11.24 14.19 7.82
N ALA A 133 11.30 13.86 9.12
CA ALA A 133 12.32 12.97 9.66
C ALA A 133 12.24 11.56 9.06
N LEU A 134 11.03 11.01 8.91
CA LEU A 134 10.84 9.69 8.31
C LEU A 134 11.24 9.69 6.84
N ASN A 135 10.87 10.71 6.06
CA ASN A 135 11.29 10.83 4.67
C ASN A 135 12.82 10.87 4.54
N SER A 136 13.51 11.59 5.42
CA SER A 136 14.97 11.60 5.42
C SER A 136 15.62 10.25 5.73
N LEU A 137 14.94 9.39 6.53
CA LEU A 137 15.43 8.04 6.84
C LEU A 137 15.16 7.03 5.72
N VAL A 138 14.05 7.18 4.99
CA VAL A 138 13.68 6.29 3.88
C VAL A 138 14.56 6.57 2.65
N GLY A 139 14.99 7.81 2.42
CA GLY A 139 15.75 8.25 1.25
C GLY A 139 14.88 8.52 0.02
N ASP A 140 15.46 9.17 -0.97
CA ASP A 140 14.72 9.63 -2.18
C ASP A 140 14.33 8.49 -3.15
N GLU A 141 14.84 7.27 -2.96
CA GLU A 141 14.60 6.15 -3.89
C GLU A 141 13.14 5.64 -3.91
N GLU A 142 12.34 5.93 -2.88
CA GLU A 142 10.93 5.50 -2.83
C GLU A 142 9.93 6.58 -3.26
N LEU A 143 10.37 7.83 -3.42
CA LEU A 143 9.49 8.95 -3.78
C LEU A 143 9.28 9.11 -5.29
N GLU A 144 10.16 8.53 -6.12
CA GLU A 144 10.04 8.62 -7.59
C GLU A 144 8.85 7.83 -8.16
N ASP A 145 8.30 6.85 -7.41
CA ASP A 145 7.15 6.05 -7.85
C ASP A 145 5.79 6.76 -7.62
N GLU A 146 5.72 7.84 -6.84
CA GLU A 146 4.45 8.57 -6.58
C GLU A 146 4.19 9.71 -7.57
N GLU A 147 5.20 10.29 -8.23
CA GLU A 147 5.03 11.43 -9.16
C GLU A 147 4.57 11.04 -10.58
N VAL A 148 4.58 9.77 -10.95
CA VAL A 148 4.17 9.31 -12.29
C VAL A 148 2.64 9.16 -12.44
N THR A 149 1.86 9.49 -11.41
CA THR A 149 0.40 9.32 -11.45
C THR A 149 -0.35 10.59 -11.04
N GLY A 150 -0.02 11.71 -11.71
CA GLY A 150 -0.85 12.92 -11.71
C GLY A 150 -2.04 12.79 -12.66
#